data_f5ac1da3c3dcc321232c8c32c5d996a7
#
_entry.id   f5ac1da3c3dcc321232c8c32c5d996a7
#
_cell.length_a   1.000
_cell.length_b   1.000
_cell.length_c   1.000
_cell.angle_alpha   90.00
_cell.angle_beta   90.00
_cell.angle_gamma   90.00
#
_symmetry.space_group_name_H-M   'P 1'
#
loop_
_entity.id
_entity.type
_entity.pdbx_description
1 polymer ?
#
loop_
_entity_poly.entity_id
_entity_poly.type
_entity_poly.pdbx_seq_one_letter_code
_entity_poly.pdbx_strand_id
1 'polypeptide(L)'
;YQHHEGRNAVEALGIKTTYVESVPEGADAERVIRQLAQSGHDLIFTTSFGYMDPTNKVAKDFPNVKFEHATGYKREHSNVSTYSARFYEGRTLLGHMAGKMTKTNTIGYIASFPIPEVIRGINAMTLAAQKVNPDIKTKIVWVFTWYDPGKESEAAQALIDQGADIIMQHTDSTAPVQVAEKAGVWSFGQASDMQRFAPKSILTSIIDDWAPYYVERSIAARDGTWKQQDTWHGLKEGMVAMAPYNSAMGSDLIKEVEQLQ
;
A
#
# COMPACT_ATOMS: atom_id res chain seq x y z
N TYR A 1 8.42 3.56 -3.07
CA TYR A 1 8.15 4.53 -4.15
C TYR A 1 7.16 5.62 -3.69
N GLN A 2 5.94 5.28 -3.27
CA GLN A 2 4.89 6.27 -2.94
C GLN A 2 5.24 7.18 -1.77
N HIS A 3 5.87 6.66 -0.72
CA HIS A 3 6.39 7.50 0.37
C HIS A 3 7.50 8.45 -0.10
N HIS A 4 8.28 8.04 -1.11
CA HIS A 4 9.29 8.91 -1.74
C HIS A 4 8.63 10.04 -2.53
N GLU A 5 7.53 9.78 -3.22
CA GLU A 5 6.74 10.84 -3.88
C GLU A 5 6.19 11.85 -2.87
N GLY A 6 5.72 11.37 -1.70
CA GLY A 6 5.34 12.27 -0.59
C GLY A 6 6.51 13.16 -0.14
N ARG A 7 7.71 12.59 0.02
CA ARG A 7 8.92 13.35 0.33
C ARG A 7 9.23 14.41 -0.75
N ASN A 8 9.17 14.03 -2.03
CA ASN A 8 9.42 14.93 -3.15
C ASN A 8 8.45 16.12 -3.14
N ALA A 9 7.18 15.89 -2.82
CA ALA A 9 6.18 16.96 -2.68
C ALA A 9 6.52 17.93 -1.54
N VAL A 10 7.03 17.44 -0.42
CA VAL A 10 7.52 18.29 0.69
C VAL A 10 8.76 19.09 0.27
N GLU A 11 9.71 18.46 -0.42
CA GLU A 11 10.92 19.12 -0.90
C GLU A 11 10.62 20.25 -1.89
N ALA A 12 9.59 20.07 -2.73
CA ALA A 12 9.12 21.09 -3.67
C ALA A 12 8.62 22.38 -2.99
N LEU A 13 8.29 22.33 -1.69
CA LEU A 13 7.95 23.50 -0.87
C LEU A 13 9.17 24.24 -0.30
N GLY A 14 10.38 23.81 -0.66
CA GLY A 14 11.61 24.34 -0.10
C GLY A 14 11.96 23.84 1.30
N ILE A 15 11.27 22.81 1.79
CA ILE A 15 11.57 22.15 3.05
C ILE A 15 12.71 21.14 2.81
N LYS A 16 13.77 21.25 3.58
CA LYS A 16 14.91 20.31 3.46
C LYS A 16 14.49 18.92 3.93
N THR A 17 14.71 17.93 3.09
CA THR A 17 14.38 16.53 3.37
C THR A 17 15.59 15.60 3.33
N THR A 18 15.52 14.51 4.05
CA THR A 18 16.47 13.39 4.03
C THR A 18 15.70 12.09 4.04
N TYR A 19 16.24 11.01 3.52
CA TYR A 19 15.62 9.70 3.62
C TYR A 19 16.66 8.59 3.80
N VAL A 20 16.23 7.50 4.40
CA VAL A 20 17.00 6.26 4.53
C VAL A 20 16.08 5.14 4.08
N GLU A 21 16.49 4.38 3.08
CA GLU A 21 15.72 3.30 2.50
C GLU A 21 16.21 1.92 2.94
N SER A 22 15.36 0.92 2.76
CA SER A 22 15.68 -0.50 3.03
C SER A 22 16.12 -0.77 4.47
N VAL A 23 15.56 -0.03 5.44
CA VAL A 23 15.87 -0.22 6.85
C VAL A 23 15.15 -1.48 7.35
N PRO A 24 15.88 -2.49 7.87
CA PRO A 24 15.25 -3.66 8.47
C PRO A 24 14.36 -3.30 9.66
N GLU A 25 13.25 -4.02 9.82
CA GLU A 25 12.38 -3.85 10.99
C GLU A 25 13.08 -4.31 12.27
N GLY A 26 12.67 -3.79 13.41
CA GLY A 26 13.25 -4.12 14.73
C GLY A 26 14.35 -3.17 15.18
N ALA A 27 15.47 -3.70 15.66
CA ALA A 27 16.55 -2.91 16.29
C ALA A 27 17.21 -1.92 15.33
N ASP A 28 17.36 -2.27 14.08
CA ASP A 28 17.93 -1.36 13.06
C ASP A 28 17.00 -0.17 12.81
N ALA A 29 15.70 -0.38 12.76
CA ALA A 29 14.73 0.71 12.63
C ALA A 29 14.85 1.70 13.81
N GLU A 30 14.91 1.20 15.05
CA GLU A 30 15.10 2.06 16.23
C GLU A 30 16.38 2.90 16.11
N ARG A 31 17.48 2.27 15.74
CA ARG A 31 18.78 2.94 15.58
C ARG A 31 18.72 4.06 14.55
N VAL A 32 18.14 3.80 13.38
CA VAL A 32 18.03 4.79 12.28
C VAL A 32 17.10 5.92 12.67
N ILE A 33 15.92 5.65 13.23
CA ILE A 33 14.97 6.67 13.69
C ILE A 33 15.62 7.56 14.75
N ARG A 34 16.37 6.97 15.70
CA ARG A 34 17.11 7.69 16.73
C ARG A 34 18.20 8.59 16.13
N GLN A 35 18.94 8.11 15.14
CA GLN A 35 19.96 8.90 14.45
C GLN A 35 19.34 10.11 13.73
N LEU A 36 18.21 9.95 13.07
CA LEU A 36 17.49 11.06 12.45
C LEU A 36 17.05 12.11 13.50
N ALA A 37 16.48 11.67 14.64
CA ALA A 37 16.09 12.57 15.71
C ALA A 37 17.29 13.32 16.30
N GLN A 38 18.43 12.65 16.51
CA GLN A 38 19.67 13.26 17.01
C GLN A 38 20.31 14.23 16.02
N SER A 39 20.13 14.03 14.71
CA SER A 39 20.70 14.88 13.67
C SER A 39 19.89 16.15 13.37
N GLY A 40 18.88 16.47 14.19
CA GLY A 40 18.15 17.73 14.13
C GLY A 40 16.98 17.74 13.16
N HIS A 41 16.37 16.58 12.90
CA HIS A 41 15.09 16.51 12.18
C HIS A 41 13.92 16.84 13.12
N ASP A 42 13.09 17.80 12.74
CA ASP A 42 11.92 18.23 13.51
C ASP A 42 10.72 17.33 13.29
N LEU A 43 10.64 16.68 12.13
CA LEU A 43 9.56 15.77 11.73
C LEU A 43 10.15 14.54 11.06
N ILE A 44 9.72 13.35 11.50
CA ILE A 44 10.20 12.05 10.97
C ILE A 44 9.00 11.20 10.59
N PHE A 45 8.95 10.77 9.32
CA PHE A 45 7.99 9.79 8.81
C PHE A 45 8.61 8.39 8.87
N THR A 46 7.90 7.45 9.49
CA THR A 46 8.29 6.04 9.57
C THR A 46 7.29 5.20 8.80
N THR A 47 7.72 4.49 7.76
CA THR A 47 6.89 4.10 6.63
C THR A 47 6.65 2.59 6.50
N SER A 48 6.76 1.84 7.59
CA SER A 48 6.42 0.41 7.65
C SER A 48 5.71 0.08 8.94
N PHE A 49 4.76 -0.86 8.90
CA PHE A 49 4.02 -1.33 10.08
C PHE A 49 4.98 -1.77 11.21
N GLY A 50 6.06 -2.47 10.87
CA GLY A 50 7.04 -2.96 11.84
C GLY A 50 7.90 -1.89 12.50
N TYR A 51 7.81 -0.61 12.06
CA TYR A 51 8.46 0.50 12.76
C TYR A 51 7.63 1.08 13.90
N MET A 52 6.45 0.51 14.22
CA MET A 52 5.52 1.03 15.23
C MET A 52 6.15 1.13 16.61
N ASP A 53 6.68 0.02 17.14
CA ASP A 53 7.33 0.01 18.45
C ASP A 53 8.64 0.81 18.48
N PRO A 54 9.55 0.68 17.48
CA PRO A 54 10.73 1.54 17.37
C PRO A 54 10.40 3.03 17.38
N THR A 55 9.37 3.47 16.65
CA THR A 55 8.95 4.88 16.61
C THR A 55 8.51 5.38 17.98
N ASN A 56 7.61 4.65 18.67
CA ASN A 56 7.15 5.02 20.01
C ASN A 56 8.29 5.04 21.03
N LYS A 57 9.20 4.08 20.95
CA LYS A 57 10.36 4.01 21.85
C LYS A 57 11.31 5.21 21.68
N VAL A 58 11.60 5.61 20.43
CA VAL A 58 12.44 6.79 20.17
C VAL A 58 11.71 8.07 20.54
N ALA A 59 10.41 8.19 20.23
CA ALA A 59 9.63 9.39 20.50
C ALA A 59 9.61 9.78 21.98
N LYS A 60 9.67 8.80 22.89
CA LYS A 60 9.80 9.02 24.33
C LYS A 60 11.02 9.86 24.70
N ASP A 61 12.14 9.62 24.04
CA ASP A 61 13.43 10.27 24.35
C ASP A 61 13.58 11.63 23.62
N PHE A 62 12.73 11.90 22.61
CA PHE A 62 12.79 13.11 21.78
C PHE A 62 11.44 13.84 21.74
N PRO A 63 10.96 14.40 22.86
CA PRO A 63 9.60 14.96 22.97
C PRO A 63 9.34 16.17 22.05
N ASN A 64 10.40 16.84 21.59
CA ASN A 64 10.29 18.00 20.68
C ASN A 64 10.24 17.59 19.20
N VAL A 65 10.67 16.37 18.86
CA VAL A 65 10.57 15.83 17.49
C VAL A 65 9.18 15.27 17.27
N LYS A 66 8.60 15.51 16.10
CA LYS A 66 7.30 14.96 15.69
C LYS A 66 7.51 13.69 14.87
N PHE A 67 6.66 12.70 15.11
CA PHE A 67 6.73 11.42 14.41
C PHE A 67 5.39 11.13 13.74
N GLU A 68 5.44 10.79 12.48
CA GLU A 68 4.32 10.34 11.66
C GLU A 68 4.55 8.88 11.27
N HIS A 69 3.80 7.96 11.89
CA HIS A 69 3.98 6.54 11.67
C HIS A 69 2.90 5.97 10.75
N ALA A 70 3.31 5.37 9.61
CA ALA A 70 2.42 4.75 8.65
C ALA A 70 1.87 3.42 9.14
N THR A 71 0.57 3.22 8.97
CA THR A 71 -0.17 1.95 9.14
C THR A 71 -0.19 1.36 10.55
N GLY A 72 0.47 2.02 11.52
CA GLY A 72 0.40 1.63 12.92
C GLY A 72 -0.85 2.13 13.65
N TYR A 73 -0.99 1.74 14.92
CA TYR A 73 -2.11 2.14 15.78
C TYR A 73 -1.67 2.63 17.15
N LYS A 74 -0.39 2.54 17.49
CA LYS A 74 0.13 3.00 18.79
C LYS A 74 0.55 4.47 18.71
N ARG A 75 0.07 5.27 19.62
CA ARG A 75 0.39 6.69 19.85
C ARG A 75 0.64 6.91 21.33
N GLU A 76 1.69 6.28 21.84
CA GLU A 76 1.99 6.24 23.30
C GLU A 76 2.49 7.60 23.83
N HIS A 77 2.94 8.49 22.93
CA HIS A 77 3.48 9.81 23.28
C HIS A 77 2.80 10.89 22.44
N SER A 78 2.62 12.10 23.02
CA SER A 78 1.93 13.22 22.38
C SER A 78 2.56 13.74 21.09
N ASN A 79 3.80 13.33 20.81
CA ASN A 79 4.56 13.66 19.59
C ASN A 79 4.53 12.56 18.53
N VAL A 80 3.67 11.54 18.67
CA VAL A 80 3.48 10.47 17.68
C VAL A 80 2.07 10.55 17.10
N SER A 81 1.96 10.74 15.80
CA SER A 81 0.74 10.54 15.01
C SER A 81 0.82 9.23 14.22
N THR A 82 -0.33 8.70 13.87
CA THR A 82 -0.43 7.58 12.94
C THR A 82 -1.28 7.97 11.74
N TYR A 83 -0.94 7.41 10.58
CA TYR A 83 -1.71 7.56 9.37
C TYR A 83 -1.76 6.26 8.59
N SER A 84 -2.89 6.00 7.95
CA SER A 84 -3.09 4.82 7.11
C SER A 84 -4.12 5.13 6.03
N ALA A 85 -4.05 4.40 4.94
CA ALA A 85 -5.07 4.43 3.91
C ALA A 85 -6.09 3.31 4.11
N ARG A 86 -7.34 3.55 3.68
CA ARG A 86 -8.37 2.52 3.59
C ARG A 86 -8.15 1.68 2.34
N PHE A 87 -7.03 0.97 2.27
CA PHE A 87 -6.66 0.12 1.14
C PHE A 87 -7.78 -0.84 0.75
N TYR A 88 -8.57 -1.31 1.72
CA TYR A 88 -9.69 -2.21 1.50
C TYR A 88 -10.77 -1.62 0.57
N GLU A 89 -10.92 -0.30 0.49
CA GLU A 89 -11.84 0.35 -0.44
C GLU A 89 -11.41 0.06 -1.89
N GLY A 90 -10.13 0.30 -2.21
CA GLY A 90 -9.57 -0.09 -3.50
C GLY A 90 -9.65 -1.61 -3.73
N ARG A 91 -9.36 -2.43 -2.72
CA ARG A 91 -9.47 -3.90 -2.82
C ARG A 91 -10.90 -4.35 -3.14
N THR A 92 -11.91 -3.66 -2.61
CA THR A 92 -13.32 -3.94 -2.93
C THR A 92 -13.58 -3.73 -4.42
N LEU A 93 -13.08 -2.65 -5.00
CA LEU A 93 -13.18 -2.39 -6.45
C LEU A 93 -12.46 -3.47 -7.27
N LEU A 94 -11.22 -3.84 -6.86
CA LEU A 94 -10.49 -4.93 -7.53
C LEU A 94 -11.26 -6.25 -7.47
N GLY A 95 -11.89 -6.57 -6.34
CA GLY A 95 -12.70 -7.78 -6.18
C GLY A 95 -13.89 -7.79 -7.12
N HIS A 96 -14.59 -6.67 -7.26
CA HIS A 96 -15.69 -6.53 -8.20
C HIS A 96 -15.23 -6.78 -9.65
N MET A 97 -14.16 -6.11 -10.08
CA MET A 97 -13.57 -6.29 -11.41
C MET A 97 -13.13 -7.74 -11.63
N ALA A 98 -12.44 -8.33 -10.67
CA ALA A 98 -11.99 -9.72 -10.75
C ALA A 98 -13.17 -10.69 -10.89
N GLY A 99 -14.27 -10.44 -10.16
CA GLY A 99 -15.50 -11.23 -10.26
C GLY A 99 -16.10 -11.24 -11.65
N LYS A 100 -15.99 -10.13 -12.39
CA LYS A 100 -16.48 -10.01 -13.78
C LYS A 100 -15.50 -10.58 -14.81
N MET A 101 -14.19 -10.56 -14.52
CA MET A 101 -13.13 -10.87 -15.50
C MET A 101 -12.62 -12.30 -15.42
N THR A 102 -12.74 -12.97 -14.27
CA THR A 102 -12.24 -14.35 -14.11
C THR A 102 -13.05 -15.34 -14.94
N LYS A 103 -12.36 -16.33 -15.50
CA LYS A 103 -12.93 -17.46 -16.23
C LYS A 103 -12.78 -18.77 -15.46
N THR A 104 -11.79 -18.86 -14.58
CA THR A 104 -11.52 -20.06 -13.77
C THR A 104 -12.18 -20.01 -12.39
N ASN A 105 -12.78 -18.88 -12.03
CA ASN A 105 -13.30 -18.62 -10.69
C ASN A 105 -12.20 -18.72 -9.60
N THR A 106 -10.93 -18.55 -9.97
CA THR A 106 -9.80 -18.63 -9.05
C THR A 106 -8.95 -17.39 -9.13
N ILE A 107 -8.91 -16.67 -8.01
CA ILE A 107 -8.08 -15.47 -7.83
C ILE A 107 -6.87 -15.86 -6.98
N GLY A 108 -5.68 -15.54 -7.44
CA GLY A 108 -4.44 -15.70 -6.68
C GLY A 108 -4.08 -14.40 -5.96
N TYR A 109 -3.78 -14.49 -4.67
CA TYR A 109 -3.40 -13.34 -3.84
C TYR A 109 -2.05 -13.57 -3.17
N ILE A 110 -1.08 -12.71 -3.45
CA ILE A 110 0.24 -12.71 -2.80
C ILE A 110 0.18 -11.77 -1.62
N ALA A 111 0.34 -12.30 -0.42
CA ALA A 111 0.21 -11.57 0.83
C ALA A 111 1.56 -11.47 1.57
N SER A 112 1.85 -10.28 2.11
CA SER A 112 3.08 -10.01 2.85
C SER A 112 3.07 -10.64 4.24
N PHE A 113 2.32 -10.07 5.17
CA PHE A 113 2.22 -10.53 6.56
C PHE A 113 0.76 -10.64 6.99
N PRO A 114 0.42 -11.60 7.90
CA PRO A 114 -0.95 -11.79 8.38
C PRO A 114 -1.34 -10.74 9.44
N ILE A 115 -1.22 -9.47 9.10
CA ILE A 115 -1.60 -8.33 9.93
C ILE A 115 -3.01 -7.84 9.54
N PRO A 116 -3.70 -7.08 10.42
CA PRO A 116 -5.09 -6.65 10.19
C PRO A 116 -5.31 -5.91 8.85
N GLU A 117 -4.37 -5.08 8.44
CA GLU A 117 -4.42 -4.35 7.17
C GLU A 117 -4.51 -5.30 5.97
N VAL A 118 -3.61 -6.28 5.90
CA VAL A 118 -3.53 -7.24 4.79
C VAL A 118 -4.73 -8.18 4.79
N ILE A 119 -5.10 -8.72 5.95
CA ILE A 119 -6.27 -9.60 6.09
C ILE A 119 -7.55 -8.87 5.69
N ARG A 120 -7.73 -7.62 6.10
CA ARG A 120 -8.88 -6.78 5.74
C ARG A 120 -8.98 -6.61 4.22
N GLY A 121 -7.86 -6.36 3.56
CA GLY A 121 -7.80 -6.23 2.10
C GLY A 121 -8.20 -7.51 1.38
N ILE A 122 -7.68 -8.65 1.81
CA ILE A 122 -8.05 -9.97 1.26
C ILE A 122 -9.55 -10.23 1.42
N ASN A 123 -10.09 -9.99 2.62
CA ASN A 123 -11.50 -10.21 2.91
C ASN A 123 -12.40 -9.29 2.07
N ALA A 124 -12.07 -8.00 1.99
CA ALA A 124 -12.85 -7.03 1.20
C ALA A 124 -12.87 -7.42 -0.29
N MET A 125 -11.72 -7.78 -0.84
CA MET A 125 -11.60 -8.25 -2.22
C MET A 125 -12.41 -9.53 -2.46
N THR A 126 -12.24 -10.53 -1.61
CA THR A 126 -12.92 -11.83 -1.75
C THR A 126 -14.45 -11.68 -1.65
N LEU A 127 -14.94 -10.93 -0.67
CA LEU A 127 -16.38 -10.68 -0.50
C LEU A 127 -16.97 -9.92 -1.69
N ALA A 128 -16.25 -8.92 -2.22
CA ALA A 128 -16.69 -8.19 -3.41
C ALA A 128 -16.75 -9.09 -4.66
N ALA A 129 -15.74 -9.94 -4.86
CA ALA A 129 -15.70 -10.89 -5.97
C ALA A 129 -16.84 -11.94 -5.85
N GLN A 130 -17.06 -12.48 -4.65
CA GLN A 130 -18.11 -13.46 -4.40
C GLN A 130 -19.52 -12.85 -4.48
N LYS A 131 -19.68 -11.55 -4.26
CA LYS A 131 -20.95 -10.85 -4.50
C LYS A 131 -21.32 -10.83 -5.98
N VAL A 132 -20.30 -10.81 -6.87
CA VAL A 132 -20.49 -10.91 -8.33
C VAL A 132 -20.72 -12.37 -8.74
N ASN A 133 -19.88 -13.28 -8.23
CA ASN A 133 -19.92 -14.70 -8.53
C ASN A 133 -19.57 -15.53 -7.28
N PRO A 134 -20.55 -16.18 -6.63
CA PRO A 134 -20.35 -16.94 -5.39
C PRO A 134 -19.37 -18.11 -5.48
N ASP A 135 -19.11 -18.62 -6.69
CA ASP A 135 -18.21 -19.77 -6.90
C ASP A 135 -16.73 -19.37 -6.86
N ILE A 136 -16.42 -18.09 -6.78
CA ILE A 136 -15.05 -17.59 -6.74
C ILE A 136 -14.33 -18.05 -5.48
N LYS A 137 -13.11 -18.53 -5.69
CA LYS A 137 -12.16 -18.92 -4.65
C LYS A 137 -10.94 -18.02 -4.70
N THR A 138 -10.53 -17.54 -3.55
CA THR A 138 -9.26 -16.82 -3.37
C THR A 138 -8.23 -17.79 -2.82
N LYS A 139 -7.12 -17.99 -3.54
CA LYS A 139 -5.95 -18.72 -3.07
C LYS A 139 -4.89 -17.74 -2.64
N ILE A 140 -4.29 -17.95 -1.47
CA ILE A 140 -3.37 -17.02 -0.83
C ILE A 140 -2.02 -17.68 -0.64
N VAL A 141 -0.94 -16.99 -1.00
CA VAL A 141 0.43 -17.35 -0.64
C VAL A 141 1.00 -16.25 0.24
N TRP A 142 1.41 -16.60 1.45
CA TRP A 142 2.09 -15.72 2.39
C TRP A 142 3.60 -15.76 2.16
N VAL A 143 4.20 -14.64 1.77
CA VAL A 143 5.65 -14.56 1.45
C VAL A 143 6.49 -14.05 2.62
N PHE A 144 5.86 -13.53 3.68
CA PHE A 144 6.49 -13.01 4.90
C PHE A 144 7.58 -11.97 4.62
N THR A 145 7.32 -11.11 3.64
CA THR A 145 8.14 -9.95 3.29
C THR A 145 7.27 -8.90 2.61
N TRP A 146 7.68 -7.63 2.68
CA TRP A 146 7.07 -6.55 1.89
C TRP A 146 7.64 -6.50 0.48
N TYR A 147 8.94 -6.79 0.32
CA TYR A 147 9.63 -6.70 -0.96
C TYR A 147 10.66 -7.81 -1.12
N ASP A 148 10.38 -8.74 -1.98
CA ASP A 148 11.31 -9.80 -2.42
C ASP A 148 10.86 -10.28 -3.80
N PRO A 149 11.42 -9.72 -4.91
CA PRO A 149 10.99 -10.07 -6.26
C PRO A 149 11.08 -11.56 -6.58
N GLY A 150 12.03 -12.29 -5.96
CA GLY A 150 12.17 -13.73 -6.15
C GLY A 150 10.99 -14.49 -5.55
N LYS A 151 10.73 -14.30 -4.24
CA LYS A 151 9.60 -14.94 -3.57
C LYS A 151 8.25 -14.54 -4.16
N GLU A 152 8.11 -13.28 -4.55
CA GLU A 152 6.89 -12.78 -5.16
C GLU A 152 6.64 -13.40 -6.55
N SER A 153 7.70 -13.60 -7.36
CA SER A 153 7.63 -14.32 -8.64
C SER A 153 7.22 -15.79 -8.46
N GLU A 154 7.86 -16.48 -7.51
CA GLU A 154 7.55 -17.88 -7.20
C GLU A 154 6.11 -18.03 -6.71
N ALA A 155 5.65 -17.13 -5.85
CA ALA A 155 4.27 -17.12 -5.36
C ALA A 155 3.25 -16.89 -6.49
N ALA A 156 3.52 -15.95 -7.40
CA ALA A 156 2.67 -15.69 -8.56
C ALA A 156 2.59 -16.91 -9.46
N GLN A 157 3.71 -17.54 -9.78
CA GLN A 157 3.74 -18.75 -10.61
C GLN A 157 2.99 -19.91 -9.95
N ALA A 158 3.22 -20.15 -8.65
CA ALA A 158 2.53 -21.20 -7.92
C ALA A 158 1.00 -21.03 -7.89
N LEU A 159 0.52 -19.77 -7.81
CA LEU A 159 -0.91 -19.48 -7.87
C LEU A 159 -1.49 -19.71 -9.27
N ILE A 160 -0.76 -19.35 -10.32
CA ILE A 160 -1.15 -19.59 -11.72
C ILE A 160 -1.19 -21.09 -12.00
N ASP A 161 -0.20 -21.85 -11.58
CA ASP A 161 -0.14 -23.31 -11.73
C ASP A 161 -1.30 -24.01 -11.00
N GLN A 162 -1.85 -23.37 -9.98
CA GLN A 162 -3.05 -23.82 -9.25
C GLN A 162 -4.37 -23.34 -9.88
N GLY A 163 -4.33 -22.74 -11.06
CA GLY A 163 -5.49 -22.33 -11.83
C GLY A 163 -5.97 -20.89 -11.61
N ALA A 164 -5.20 -20.04 -10.93
CA ALA A 164 -5.54 -18.62 -10.85
C ALA A 164 -5.37 -17.96 -12.23
N ASP A 165 -6.39 -17.26 -12.69
CA ASP A 165 -6.36 -16.47 -13.92
C ASP A 165 -6.37 -14.96 -13.66
N ILE A 166 -6.34 -14.57 -12.37
CA ILE A 166 -6.15 -13.20 -11.90
C ILE A 166 -5.17 -13.23 -10.74
N ILE A 167 -4.14 -12.36 -10.80
CA ILE A 167 -3.13 -12.22 -9.75
C ILE A 167 -3.27 -10.85 -9.09
N MET A 168 -3.34 -10.87 -7.77
CA MET A 168 -3.31 -9.68 -6.89
C MET A 168 -2.18 -9.80 -5.89
N GLN A 169 -1.72 -8.67 -5.37
CA GLN A 169 -0.64 -8.63 -4.40
C GLN A 169 -0.85 -7.54 -3.35
N HIS A 170 -0.33 -7.79 -2.15
CA HIS A 170 -0.04 -6.77 -1.15
C HIS A 170 1.44 -6.90 -0.75
N THR A 171 2.27 -6.80 -1.75
CA THR A 171 3.74 -6.78 -1.75
C THR A 171 4.18 -5.74 -2.76
N ASP A 172 5.45 -5.32 -2.73
CA ASP A 172 5.85 -4.05 -3.34
C ASP A 172 6.63 -4.19 -4.66
N SER A 173 7.02 -5.41 -5.06
CA SER A 173 7.73 -5.58 -6.33
C SER A 173 6.79 -5.67 -7.53
N THR A 174 7.34 -5.41 -8.71
CA THR A 174 6.62 -5.56 -9.98
C THR A 174 6.67 -6.99 -10.52
N ALA A 175 7.32 -7.90 -9.82
CA ALA A 175 7.53 -9.27 -10.28
C ALA A 175 6.22 -10.04 -10.51
N PRO A 176 5.21 -9.98 -9.60
CA PRO A 176 3.96 -10.71 -9.81
C PRO A 176 3.21 -10.32 -11.09
N VAL A 177 3.12 -9.04 -11.38
CA VAL A 177 2.41 -8.57 -12.59
C VAL A 177 3.16 -8.96 -13.87
N GLN A 178 4.49 -9.00 -13.83
CA GLN A 178 5.30 -9.47 -14.96
C GLN A 178 5.17 -10.99 -15.18
N VAL A 179 5.06 -11.78 -14.12
CA VAL A 179 4.78 -13.23 -14.21
C VAL A 179 3.39 -13.44 -14.80
N ALA A 180 2.39 -12.71 -14.33
CA ALA A 180 1.03 -12.78 -14.86
C ALA A 180 0.98 -12.44 -16.37
N GLU A 181 1.70 -11.42 -16.82
CA GLU A 181 1.78 -11.07 -18.24
C GLU A 181 2.39 -12.17 -19.09
N LYS A 182 3.49 -12.77 -18.63
CA LYS A 182 4.13 -13.90 -19.33
C LYS A 182 3.21 -15.11 -19.44
N ALA A 183 2.40 -15.35 -18.41
CA ALA A 183 1.44 -16.44 -18.37
C ALA A 183 0.14 -16.15 -19.12
N GLY A 184 -0.08 -14.91 -19.56
CA GLY A 184 -1.31 -14.50 -20.25
C GLY A 184 -2.55 -14.45 -19.35
N VAL A 185 -2.35 -14.22 -18.04
CA VAL A 185 -3.43 -14.02 -17.07
C VAL A 185 -3.53 -12.56 -16.64
N TRP A 186 -4.66 -12.16 -16.07
CA TRP A 186 -4.86 -10.79 -15.59
C TRP A 186 -4.15 -10.52 -14.28
N SER A 187 -3.88 -9.25 -14.04
CA SER A 187 -3.29 -8.79 -12.77
C SER A 187 -3.78 -7.39 -12.39
N PHE A 188 -3.51 -7.03 -11.15
CA PHE A 188 -3.70 -5.67 -10.63
C PHE A 188 -2.41 -5.17 -10.00
N GLY A 189 -2.10 -3.89 -10.23
CA GLY A 189 -0.94 -3.25 -9.61
C GLY A 189 -1.20 -2.84 -8.16
N GLN A 190 -0.11 -2.67 -7.42
CA GLN A 190 -0.12 -2.34 -5.99
C GLN A 190 0.58 -1.01 -5.72
N ALA A 191 -0.07 -0.16 -4.91
CA ALA A 191 0.42 1.10 -4.36
C ALA A 191 0.78 2.18 -5.39
N SER A 192 1.06 1.83 -6.63
CA SER A 192 1.41 2.73 -7.73
C SER A 192 0.90 2.20 -9.06
N ASP A 193 0.83 3.06 -10.08
CA ASP A 193 0.54 2.60 -11.42
C ASP A 193 1.68 1.74 -11.96
N MET A 194 1.42 0.45 -12.03
CA MET A 194 2.36 -0.56 -12.52
C MET A 194 2.18 -0.90 -14.01
N GLN A 195 1.26 -0.24 -14.72
CA GLN A 195 0.88 -0.63 -16.10
C GLN A 195 2.08 -0.75 -17.05
N ARG A 196 3.08 0.10 -16.91
CA ARG A 196 4.30 0.05 -17.75
C ARG A 196 5.09 -1.25 -17.65
N PHE A 197 4.93 -2.02 -16.55
CA PHE A 197 5.65 -3.26 -16.31
C PHE A 197 4.94 -4.50 -16.85
N ALA A 198 3.62 -4.41 -17.05
CA ALA A 198 2.78 -5.48 -17.58
C ALA A 198 1.55 -4.91 -18.29
N PRO A 199 1.74 -4.19 -19.42
CA PRO A 199 0.67 -3.42 -20.07
C PRO A 199 -0.48 -4.25 -20.62
N LYS A 200 -0.26 -5.53 -20.89
CA LYS A 200 -1.28 -6.44 -21.41
C LYS A 200 -2.03 -7.19 -20.31
N SER A 201 -1.44 -7.32 -19.14
CA SER A 201 -1.98 -8.09 -18.01
C SER A 201 -2.71 -7.20 -17.01
N ILE A 202 -2.20 -6.02 -16.73
CA ILE A 202 -2.75 -5.14 -15.68
C ILE A 202 -4.08 -4.54 -16.12
N LEU A 203 -5.14 -4.83 -15.35
CA LEU A 203 -6.47 -4.24 -15.55
C LEU A 203 -6.54 -2.81 -15.01
N THR A 204 -5.94 -2.56 -13.86
CA THR A 204 -5.68 -1.26 -13.22
C THR A 204 -4.74 -1.47 -12.04
N SER A 205 -4.38 -0.39 -11.34
CA SER A 205 -3.61 -0.44 -10.09
C SER A 205 -4.30 0.36 -9.00
N ILE A 206 -4.17 -0.08 -7.74
CA ILE A 206 -4.45 0.81 -6.60
C ILE A 206 -3.27 1.76 -6.47
N ILE A 207 -3.55 3.03 -6.26
CA ILE A 207 -2.56 4.07 -5.98
C ILE A 207 -2.74 4.54 -4.54
N ASP A 208 -1.64 4.58 -3.79
CA ASP A 208 -1.60 5.19 -2.46
C ASP A 208 -0.98 6.58 -2.59
N ASP A 209 -1.78 7.62 -2.52
CA ASP A 209 -1.30 9.01 -2.62
C ASP A 209 -1.06 9.61 -1.23
N TRP A 210 0.18 9.53 -0.79
CA TRP A 210 0.63 10.10 0.48
C TRP A 210 1.00 11.59 0.40
N ALA A 211 1.18 12.13 -0.81
CA ALA A 211 1.75 13.46 -0.99
C ALA A 211 0.94 14.58 -0.30
N PRO A 212 -0.40 14.67 -0.42
CA PRO A 212 -1.17 15.69 0.27
C PRO A 212 -1.00 15.64 1.79
N TYR A 213 -1.01 14.43 2.37
CA TYR A 213 -0.82 14.22 3.79
C TYR A 213 0.59 14.67 4.24
N TYR A 214 1.63 14.28 3.53
CA TYR A 214 3.01 14.67 3.85
C TYR A 214 3.19 16.18 3.82
N VAL A 215 2.63 16.84 2.81
CA VAL A 215 2.64 18.30 2.68
C VAL A 215 1.94 18.95 3.86
N GLU A 216 0.70 18.54 4.18
CA GLU A 216 -0.08 19.06 5.30
C GLU A 216 0.68 18.95 6.62
N ARG A 217 1.20 17.75 6.93
CA ARG A 217 1.89 17.49 8.20
C ARG A 217 3.21 18.24 8.32
N SER A 218 3.94 18.36 7.22
CA SER A 218 5.20 19.11 7.17
C SER A 218 4.99 20.62 7.36
N ILE A 219 3.95 21.17 6.74
CA ILE A 219 3.55 22.57 6.95
C ILE A 219 3.12 22.79 8.40
N ALA A 220 2.31 21.90 8.96
CA ALA A 220 1.86 22.00 10.35
C ALA A 220 3.04 21.93 11.34
N ALA A 221 4.04 21.09 11.08
CA ALA A 221 5.24 21.03 11.91
C ALA A 221 6.08 22.30 11.80
N ARG A 222 6.29 22.82 10.59
CA ARG A 222 7.02 24.07 10.34
C ARG A 222 6.35 25.28 11.02
N ASP A 223 5.03 25.37 10.94
CA ASP A 223 4.26 26.51 11.42
C ASP A 223 3.88 26.38 12.91
N GLY A 224 4.31 25.30 13.59
CA GLY A 224 4.03 25.08 15.02
C GLY A 224 2.57 24.71 15.34
N THR A 225 1.78 24.36 14.33
CA THR A 225 0.37 23.96 14.46
C THR A 225 0.14 22.47 14.52
N TRP A 226 1.22 21.68 14.43
CA TRP A 226 1.15 20.22 14.45
C TRP A 226 0.51 19.72 15.75
N LYS A 227 -0.43 18.79 15.61
CA LYS A 227 -1.09 18.09 16.72
C LYS A 227 -1.07 16.58 16.46
N GLN A 228 -1.01 15.80 17.54
CA GLN A 228 -1.20 14.37 17.46
C GLN A 228 -2.55 14.04 16.82
N GLN A 229 -2.56 13.12 15.88
CA GLN A 229 -3.78 12.63 15.23
C GLN A 229 -3.66 11.18 14.78
N ASP A 230 -4.80 10.60 14.47
CA ASP A 230 -4.95 9.31 13.80
C ASP A 230 -5.70 9.56 12.49
N THR A 231 -5.03 9.38 11.38
CA THR A 231 -5.60 9.64 10.06
C THR A 231 -5.84 8.32 9.33
N TRP A 232 -7.07 8.13 8.87
CA TRP A 232 -7.45 6.94 8.10
C TRP A 232 -8.35 7.36 6.94
N HIS A 233 -7.72 7.71 5.82
CA HIS A 233 -8.36 8.23 4.63
C HIS A 233 -8.47 7.15 3.54
N GLY A 234 -9.41 7.30 2.62
CA GLY A 234 -9.68 6.36 1.55
C GLY A 234 -9.85 7.03 0.19
N LEU A 235 -10.71 6.45 -0.64
CA LEU A 235 -11.05 6.95 -1.98
C LEU A 235 -11.62 8.37 -1.93
N LYS A 236 -12.53 8.63 -1.01
CA LYS A 236 -13.18 9.95 -0.86
C LYS A 236 -12.18 11.08 -0.60
N GLU A 237 -11.17 10.84 0.20
CA GLU A 237 -10.15 11.82 0.55
C GLU A 237 -8.97 11.82 -0.43
N GLY A 238 -8.96 10.91 -1.41
CA GLY A 238 -7.91 10.79 -2.42
C GLY A 238 -6.62 10.13 -1.94
N MET A 239 -6.57 9.59 -0.73
CA MET A 239 -5.40 8.86 -0.24
C MET A 239 -5.31 7.47 -0.89
N VAL A 240 -6.42 6.92 -1.34
CA VAL A 240 -6.51 5.78 -2.24
C VAL A 240 -7.11 6.26 -3.55
N ALA A 241 -6.51 5.88 -4.66
CA ALA A 241 -7.00 6.19 -6.00
C ALA A 241 -6.84 4.96 -6.91
N MET A 242 -7.49 5.02 -8.07
CA MET A 242 -7.35 3.99 -9.10
C MET A 242 -6.56 4.55 -10.27
N ALA A 243 -5.61 3.77 -10.78
CA ALA A 243 -4.92 4.06 -12.04
C ALA A 243 -5.88 3.93 -13.24
N PRO A 244 -5.49 4.39 -14.42
CA PRO A 244 -6.29 4.19 -15.62
C PRO A 244 -6.68 2.73 -15.86
N TYR A 245 -7.90 2.52 -16.33
CA TYR A 245 -8.43 1.19 -16.59
C TYR A 245 -7.99 0.65 -17.95
N ASN A 246 -7.66 -0.63 -18.03
CA ASN A 246 -7.35 -1.31 -19.26
C ASN A 246 -8.63 -1.48 -20.10
N SER A 247 -8.56 -1.12 -21.38
CA SER A 247 -9.70 -1.24 -22.31
C SER A 247 -10.22 -2.67 -22.50
N ALA A 248 -9.42 -3.69 -22.16
CA ALA A 248 -9.84 -5.09 -22.16
C ALA A 248 -11.01 -5.38 -21.19
N MET A 249 -11.25 -4.52 -20.20
CA MET A 249 -12.41 -4.60 -19.32
C MET A 249 -13.74 -4.28 -20.01
N GLY A 250 -13.69 -3.56 -21.12
CA GLY A 250 -14.88 -3.04 -21.80
C GLY A 250 -15.46 -1.81 -21.10
N SER A 251 -16.11 -0.94 -21.91
CA SER A 251 -16.64 0.35 -21.44
C SER A 251 -17.69 0.22 -20.33
N ASP A 252 -18.50 -0.83 -20.37
CA ASP A 252 -19.61 -1.01 -19.42
C ASP A 252 -19.09 -1.36 -18.02
N LEU A 253 -18.11 -2.27 -17.92
CA LEU A 253 -17.48 -2.59 -16.64
C LEU A 253 -16.71 -1.40 -16.07
N ILE A 254 -16.00 -0.65 -16.92
CA ILE A 254 -15.28 0.57 -16.48
C ILE A 254 -16.27 1.56 -15.87
N LYS A 255 -17.39 1.88 -16.54
CA LYS A 255 -18.43 2.77 -16.02
C LYS A 255 -19.04 2.25 -14.73
N GLU A 256 -19.29 0.93 -14.64
CA GLU A 256 -19.81 0.31 -13.42
C GLU A 256 -18.86 0.54 -12.24
N VAL A 257 -17.56 0.35 -12.44
CA VAL A 257 -16.53 0.55 -11.39
C VAL A 257 -16.39 2.02 -11.02
N GLU A 258 -16.42 2.94 -11.99
CA GLU A 258 -16.39 4.39 -11.73
C GLU A 258 -17.60 4.86 -10.89
N GLN A 259 -18.75 4.21 -11.02
CA GLN A 259 -19.94 4.50 -10.19
C GLN A 259 -19.83 3.92 -8.78
N LEU A 260 -18.96 2.96 -8.55
CA LEU A 260 -18.74 2.35 -7.23
C LEU A 260 -17.66 3.09 -6.42
N GLN A 261 -16.88 3.96 -7.05
CA GLN A 261 -15.92 4.84 -6.39
C GLN A 261 -16.62 5.98 -5.62
#